data_fbb5588db52fd21c22d6696daee07644
#
_entry.id   fbb5588db52fd21c22d6696daee07644
#
_cell.length_a   1.000
_cell.length_b   1.000
_cell.length_c   1.000
_cell.angle_alpha   90.00
_cell.angle_beta   90.00
_cell.angle_gamma   90.00
#
_symmetry.space_group_name_H-M   'P 1'
#
loop_
_entity.id
_entity.type
_entity.pdbx_description
1 polymer ?
#
loop_
_entity_poly.entity_id
_entity_poly.type
_entity_poly.pdbx_seq_one_letter_code
_entity_poly.pdbx_strand_id
1 'polypeptide(L)'
;MQPYDIPTHGAEKRPAPGNGQLTQGIALNHLAIGYAVRQGSAHIVAQGLVAEAHPGQLTCLVGGNGVGKSTLLRTVAALQKPLKGCVSIDGQRTDVLSAAQRAQQVAVVLSATPQLPHTTIGRLVAMGRAPYTGFWGRLSEADHAACTEAMRQVGIEHLRHRLLDEVSDGERQKATIARALAQHTPAIVLDEPTAFLDYPSKAAVMALLRRLAVEGQRTVLLSTHDLGLALQLAHHLWVMTDGALVQGSPTQLAADGTLNRFIDSDLLSLDAASLTIQMKGVR
;
A
#
# COMPACT_ATOMS: atom_id res chain seq x y z
N MET A 1 2.32 61.75 -8.39
CA MET A 1 2.02 60.37 -8.76
C MET A 1 3.10 59.54 -8.11
N GLN A 2 2.84 59.00 -6.89
CA GLN A 2 3.81 58.19 -6.13
C GLN A 2 3.56 56.73 -6.45
N PRO A 3 4.61 55.85 -6.54
CA PRO A 3 4.41 54.44 -6.80
C PRO A 3 4.00 53.71 -5.51
N TYR A 4 3.03 52.82 -5.65
CA TYR A 4 2.53 51.93 -4.61
C TYR A 4 3.57 50.88 -4.24
N ASP A 5 3.94 50.82 -2.96
CA ASP A 5 4.74 49.77 -2.34
C ASP A 5 3.89 48.49 -2.19
N ILE A 6 4.35 47.38 -2.77
CA ILE A 6 3.80 46.04 -2.57
C ILE A 6 4.53 45.44 -1.37
N PRO A 7 3.83 45.04 -0.28
CA PRO A 7 4.50 44.35 0.82
C PRO A 7 4.91 42.93 0.40
N THR A 8 6.21 42.69 0.46
CA THR A 8 6.80 41.37 0.35
C THR A 8 6.39 40.53 1.55
N HIS A 9 5.47 39.56 1.34
CA HIS A 9 5.16 38.53 2.34
C HIS A 9 6.40 37.74 2.66
N GLY A 10 6.80 37.77 3.94
CA GLY A 10 7.92 37.03 4.48
C GLY A 10 7.79 35.51 4.18
N ALA A 11 8.84 34.95 3.62
CA ALA A 11 8.99 33.52 3.48
C ALA A 11 9.04 32.89 4.88
N GLU A 12 7.96 32.23 5.29
CA GLU A 12 7.99 31.36 6.46
C GLU A 12 9.10 30.32 6.26
N LYS A 13 10.11 30.37 7.10
CA LYS A 13 11.19 29.38 7.18
C LYS A 13 10.54 28.01 7.48
N ARG A 14 10.56 27.11 6.48
CA ARG A 14 10.24 25.70 6.69
C ARG A 14 11.09 25.17 7.86
N PRO A 15 10.51 24.46 8.84
CA PRO A 15 11.28 23.85 9.91
C PRO A 15 12.27 22.86 9.28
N ALA A 16 13.54 22.94 9.70
CA ALA A 16 14.58 22.01 9.34
C ALA A 16 14.18 20.60 9.79
N PRO A 17 14.50 19.52 9.04
CA PRO A 17 14.24 18.16 9.47
C PRO A 17 15.00 17.93 10.79
N GLY A 18 14.27 17.58 11.85
CA GLY A 18 14.88 17.16 13.10
C GLY A 18 15.81 15.97 12.85
N ASN A 19 16.92 15.89 13.58
CA ASN A 19 17.85 14.76 13.64
C ASN A 19 17.13 13.51 14.19
N GLY A 20 16.26 12.88 13.38
CA GLY A 20 15.65 11.59 13.61
C GLY A 20 16.39 10.53 12.79
N GLN A 21 16.70 9.40 13.39
CA GLN A 21 17.11 8.20 12.68
C GLN A 21 16.25 8.05 11.42
N LEU A 22 16.90 7.86 10.27
CA LEU A 22 16.21 7.63 8.99
C LEU A 22 15.31 6.40 9.18
N THR A 23 14.00 6.64 9.28
CA THR A 23 13.01 5.57 9.44
C THR A 23 13.03 4.72 8.19
N GLN A 24 13.46 3.46 8.32
CA GLN A 24 13.38 2.50 7.21
C GLN A 24 11.92 2.10 7.00
N GLY A 25 11.53 1.93 5.74
CA GLY A 25 10.17 1.61 5.36
C GLY A 25 9.32 2.85 5.06
N ILE A 26 8.00 2.73 5.24
CA ILE A 26 7.04 3.81 4.97
C ILE A 26 6.74 4.55 6.29
N ALA A 27 6.84 5.89 6.29
CA ALA A 27 6.43 6.72 7.43
C ALA A 27 5.50 7.85 7.01
N LEU A 28 4.44 8.07 7.80
CA LEU A 28 3.48 9.15 7.69
C LEU A 28 3.82 10.21 8.75
N ASN A 29 4.04 11.46 8.33
CA ASN A 29 4.39 12.56 9.23
C ASN A 29 3.29 13.62 9.23
N HIS A 30 2.41 13.59 10.23
CA HIS A 30 1.26 14.51 10.39
C HIS A 30 0.48 14.69 9.09
N LEU A 31 0.23 13.56 8.40
CA LEU A 31 -0.33 13.52 7.06
C LEU A 31 -1.81 13.94 7.08
N ALA A 32 -2.21 14.82 6.17
CA ALA A 32 -3.60 15.09 5.85
C ALA A 32 -3.89 14.65 4.41
N ILE A 33 -4.93 13.83 4.25
CA ILE A 33 -5.37 13.28 2.97
C ILE A 33 -6.75 13.80 2.61
N GLY A 34 -7.03 13.88 1.31
CA GLY A 34 -8.30 14.37 0.79
C GLY A 34 -8.16 14.88 -0.62
N TYR A 35 -9.12 15.70 -1.03
CA TYR A 35 -9.21 16.18 -2.41
C TYR A 35 -9.18 17.71 -2.43
N ALA A 36 -8.26 18.29 -3.21
CA ALA A 36 -8.25 19.72 -3.47
C ALA A 36 -9.44 20.08 -4.39
N VAL A 37 -10.22 21.08 -4.02
CA VAL A 37 -11.33 21.58 -4.84
C VAL A 37 -10.85 22.83 -5.56
N ARG A 38 -11.13 22.95 -6.87
CA ARG A 38 -10.71 24.10 -7.69
C ARG A 38 -11.24 25.45 -7.22
N GLN A 39 -12.42 25.44 -6.56
CA GLN A 39 -13.03 26.64 -5.93
C GLN A 39 -13.64 26.19 -4.61
N GLY A 40 -13.06 26.61 -3.47
CA GLY A 40 -13.55 26.29 -2.14
C GLY A 40 -12.51 25.64 -1.22
N SER A 41 -12.95 25.20 -0.04
CA SER A 41 -12.13 24.47 0.93
C SER A 41 -11.86 23.05 0.47
N ALA A 42 -10.64 22.53 0.67
CA ALA A 42 -10.31 21.14 0.39
C ALA A 42 -11.22 20.18 1.18
N HIS A 43 -11.68 19.10 0.54
CA HIS A 43 -12.37 18.02 1.23
C HIS A 43 -11.34 17.15 1.97
N ILE A 44 -11.25 17.33 3.28
CA ILE A 44 -10.36 16.56 4.14
C ILE A 44 -11.03 15.21 4.47
N VAL A 45 -10.37 14.12 4.15
CA VAL A 45 -10.81 12.75 4.50
C VAL A 45 -10.26 12.35 5.86
N ALA A 46 -8.98 12.63 6.12
CA ALA A 46 -8.34 12.42 7.42
C ALA A 46 -7.16 13.37 7.57
N GLN A 47 -6.79 13.69 8.83
CA GLN A 47 -5.68 14.60 9.09
C GLN A 47 -4.91 14.21 10.36
N GLY A 48 -3.66 14.70 10.46
CA GLY A 48 -2.81 14.42 11.62
C GLY A 48 -2.33 12.97 11.69
N LEU A 49 -2.38 12.22 10.57
CA LEU A 49 -2.01 10.81 10.56
C LEU A 49 -0.51 10.64 10.79
N VAL A 50 -0.17 9.81 11.76
CA VAL A 50 1.21 9.39 12.07
C VAL A 50 1.21 7.87 12.14
N ALA A 51 2.00 7.22 11.29
CA ALA A 51 2.11 5.76 11.26
C ALA A 51 3.38 5.31 10.53
N GLU A 52 3.83 4.10 10.83
CA GLU A 52 5.01 3.49 10.22
C GLU A 52 4.72 2.06 9.76
N ALA A 53 5.24 1.69 8.60
CA ALA A 53 5.29 0.31 8.12
C ALA A 53 6.74 -0.05 7.84
N HIS A 54 7.21 -1.16 8.41
CA HIS A 54 8.63 -1.50 8.47
C HIS A 54 9.03 -2.56 7.44
N PRO A 55 10.31 -2.58 6.99
CA PRO A 55 10.84 -3.64 6.17
C PRO A 55 10.71 -5.01 6.85
N GLY A 56 10.56 -6.06 6.06
CA GLY A 56 10.36 -7.42 6.56
C GLY A 56 8.98 -7.68 7.15
N GLN A 57 8.07 -6.69 7.12
CA GLN A 57 6.74 -6.81 7.72
C GLN A 57 5.62 -6.65 6.69
N LEU A 58 4.56 -7.45 6.87
CA LEU A 58 3.27 -7.26 6.23
C LEU A 58 2.42 -6.35 7.13
N THR A 59 2.13 -5.14 6.66
CA THR A 59 1.22 -4.19 7.31
C THR A 59 -0.12 -4.20 6.60
N CYS A 60 -1.21 -4.42 7.34
CA CYS A 60 -2.57 -4.39 6.81
C CYS A 60 -3.32 -3.14 7.28
N LEU A 61 -3.80 -2.35 6.34
CA LEU A 61 -4.70 -1.22 6.57
C LEU A 61 -6.14 -1.73 6.56
N VAL A 62 -6.79 -1.66 7.71
CA VAL A 62 -8.19 -2.06 7.92
C VAL A 62 -9.04 -0.86 8.33
N GLY A 63 -10.33 -0.92 8.07
CA GLY A 63 -11.28 0.16 8.36
C GLY A 63 -12.58 -0.02 7.61
N GLY A 64 -13.61 0.69 8.00
CA GLY A 64 -14.93 0.69 7.36
C GLY A 64 -14.88 1.10 5.88
N ASN A 65 -16.00 0.89 5.18
CA ASN A 65 -16.15 1.38 3.81
C ASN A 65 -16.20 2.91 3.80
N GLY A 66 -15.54 3.55 2.82
CA GLY A 66 -15.55 5.00 2.67
C GLY A 66 -14.67 5.77 3.67
N VAL A 67 -14.03 5.13 4.65
CA VAL A 67 -13.20 5.80 5.67
C VAL A 67 -11.94 6.48 5.11
N GLY A 68 -11.56 6.16 3.86
CA GLY A 68 -10.42 6.81 3.19
C GLY A 68 -9.21 5.91 2.96
N LYS A 69 -9.31 4.58 3.11
CA LYS A 69 -8.20 3.63 2.91
C LYS A 69 -7.51 3.79 1.55
N SER A 70 -8.27 3.76 0.45
CA SER A 70 -7.72 3.93 -0.90
C SER A 70 -7.13 5.32 -1.13
N THR A 71 -7.70 6.38 -0.51
CA THR A 71 -7.12 7.73 -0.54
C THR A 71 -5.78 7.77 0.17
N LEU A 72 -5.68 7.12 1.35
CA LEU A 72 -4.43 7.00 2.08
C LEU A 72 -3.39 6.22 1.26
N LEU A 73 -3.73 5.06 0.73
CA LEU A 73 -2.79 4.25 -0.07
C LEU A 73 -2.34 4.99 -1.33
N ARG A 74 -3.22 5.70 -2.04
CA ARG A 74 -2.84 6.53 -3.19
C ARG A 74 -1.88 7.66 -2.79
N THR A 75 -2.07 8.24 -1.62
CA THR A 75 -1.17 9.28 -1.10
C THR A 75 0.18 8.68 -0.71
N VAL A 76 0.21 7.52 -0.06
CA VAL A 76 1.44 6.77 0.27
C VAL A 76 2.20 6.39 -1.00
N ALA A 77 1.49 5.90 -2.00
CA ALA A 77 2.05 5.54 -3.31
C ALA A 77 2.48 6.75 -4.17
N ALA A 78 2.31 7.97 -3.64
CA ALA A 78 2.57 9.24 -4.33
C ALA A 78 1.80 9.40 -5.67
N LEU A 79 0.67 8.70 -5.82
CA LEU A 79 -0.29 8.88 -6.91
C LEU A 79 -1.21 10.08 -6.66
N GLN A 80 -1.31 10.52 -5.41
CA GLN A 80 -2.06 11.68 -4.97
C GLN A 80 -1.19 12.53 -4.03
N LYS A 81 -1.23 13.84 -4.18
CA LYS A 81 -0.51 14.75 -3.28
C LYS A 81 -1.21 14.83 -1.92
N PRO A 82 -0.46 14.83 -0.80
CA PRO A 82 -1.03 15.12 0.50
C PRO A 82 -1.56 16.55 0.57
N LEU A 83 -2.57 16.79 1.39
CA LEU A 83 -3.07 18.15 1.68
C LEU A 83 -2.14 18.87 2.68
N LYS A 84 -1.61 18.12 3.67
CA LYS A 84 -0.60 18.58 4.66
C LYS A 84 0.29 17.40 5.05
N GLY A 85 1.42 17.71 5.70
CA GLY A 85 2.38 16.70 6.12
C GLY A 85 3.15 16.07 4.95
N CYS A 86 3.75 14.93 5.17
CA CYS A 86 4.48 14.22 4.11
C CYS A 86 4.51 12.71 4.35
N VAL A 87 4.77 11.98 3.28
CA VAL A 87 5.10 10.56 3.30
C VAL A 87 6.58 10.41 2.98
N SER A 88 7.29 9.57 3.72
CA SER A 88 8.66 9.17 3.39
C SER A 88 8.74 7.65 3.20
N ILE A 89 9.64 7.23 2.30
CA ILE A 89 9.99 5.83 2.06
C ILE A 89 11.50 5.74 2.20
N ASP A 90 11.97 4.89 3.11
CA ASP A 90 13.38 4.77 3.50
C ASP A 90 14.03 6.14 3.78
N GLY A 91 13.32 6.98 4.52
CA GLY A 91 13.74 8.33 4.90
C GLY A 91 13.65 9.39 3.78
N GLN A 92 13.32 9.01 2.55
CA GLN A 92 13.17 9.94 1.42
C GLN A 92 11.72 10.39 1.28
N ARG A 93 11.49 11.70 1.34
CA ARG A 93 10.15 12.29 1.15
C ARG A 93 9.70 12.10 -0.30
N THR A 94 8.49 11.52 -0.48
CA THR A 94 7.95 11.21 -1.81
C THR A 94 7.54 12.43 -2.62
N ASP A 95 7.22 13.54 -1.97
CA ASP A 95 6.76 14.77 -2.61
C ASP A 95 7.88 15.58 -3.30
N VAL A 96 9.14 15.33 -2.93
CA VAL A 96 10.32 15.99 -3.55
C VAL A 96 10.95 15.17 -4.68
N LEU A 97 10.56 13.90 -4.82
CA LEU A 97 11.09 13.00 -5.85
C LEU A 97 10.45 13.24 -7.21
N SER A 98 11.20 13.08 -8.29
CA SER A 98 10.66 13.00 -9.64
C SER A 98 9.80 11.75 -9.83
N ALA A 99 8.99 11.70 -10.90
CA ALA A 99 8.16 10.53 -11.19
C ALA A 99 8.99 9.24 -11.36
N ALA A 100 10.15 9.32 -12.02
CA ALA A 100 11.05 8.20 -12.20
C ALA A 100 11.65 7.73 -10.85
N GLN A 101 12.09 8.64 -9.99
CA GLN A 101 12.60 8.31 -8.67
C GLN A 101 11.51 7.68 -7.79
N ARG A 102 10.29 8.22 -7.79
CA ARG A 102 9.15 7.60 -7.07
C ARG A 102 8.87 6.18 -7.53
N ALA A 103 8.90 5.95 -8.84
CA ALA A 103 8.70 4.61 -9.39
C ALA A 103 9.82 3.62 -9.02
N GLN A 104 10.97 4.08 -8.55
CA GLN A 104 12.03 3.23 -7.99
C GLN A 104 11.91 3.05 -6.47
N GLN A 105 11.03 3.79 -5.79
CA GLN A 105 10.81 3.69 -4.34
C GLN A 105 9.59 2.85 -3.99
N VAL A 106 8.52 2.90 -4.79
CA VAL A 106 7.28 2.20 -4.47
C VAL A 106 6.65 1.55 -5.70
N ALA A 107 6.34 0.27 -5.59
CA ALA A 107 5.50 -0.44 -6.53
C ALA A 107 4.04 -0.43 -6.05
N VAL A 108 3.09 -0.34 -6.99
CA VAL A 108 1.68 -0.20 -6.67
C VAL A 108 0.86 -1.27 -7.39
N VAL A 109 -0.03 -1.90 -6.62
CA VAL A 109 -1.09 -2.78 -7.12
C VAL A 109 -2.43 -2.15 -6.73
N LEU A 110 -3.20 -1.70 -7.71
CA LEU A 110 -4.54 -1.13 -7.49
C LEU A 110 -5.60 -2.22 -7.57
N SER A 111 -6.72 -2.01 -6.89
CA SER A 111 -7.89 -2.91 -6.90
C SER A 111 -8.50 -3.11 -8.29
N ALA A 112 -8.47 -2.06 -9.12
CA ALA A 112 -8.89 -2.16 -10.52
C ALA A 112 -7.71 -2.63 -11.38
N THR A 113 -7.72 -3.89 -11.78
CA THR A 113 -6.76 -4.40 -12.78
C THR A 113 -7.17 -3.87 -14.16
N PRO A 114 -6.29 -3.15 -14.88
CA PRO A 114 -6.60 -2.71 -16.23
C PRO A 114 -6.87 -3.94 -17.12
N GLN A 115 -7.95 -3.88 -17.90
CA GLN A 115 -8.20 -4.88 -18.93
C GLN A 115 -7.14 -4.70 -20.03
N LEU A 116 -6.28 -5.68 -20.16
CA LEU A 116 -5.20 -5.71 -21.16
C LEU A 116 -5.45 -6.90 -22.11
N PRO A 117 -6.36 -6.76 -23.10
CA PRO A 117 -6.67 -7.84 -24.02
C PRO A 117 -5.41 -8.30 -24.75
N HIS A 118 -5.32 -9.59 -25.04
CA HIS A 118 -4.20 -10.21 -25.76
C HIS A 118 -2.82 -10.00 -25.12
N THR A 119 -2.77 -9.74 -23.83
CA THR A 119 -1.52 -9.56 -23.10
C THR A 119 -1.16 -10.86 -22.37
N THR A 120 0.07 -11.35 -22.56
CA THR A 120 0.58 -12.50 -21.84
C THR A 120 1.04 -12.08 -20.43
N ILE A 121 1.08 -13.05 -19.51
CA ILE A 121 1.61 -12.85 -18.15
C ILE A 121 3.04 -12.28 -18.20
N GLY A 122 3.91 -12.83 -19.05
CA GLY A 122 5.28 -12.32 -19.19
C GLY A 122 5.34 -10.84 -19.64
N ARG A 123 4.43 -10.42 -20.54
CA ARG A 123 4.34 -9.02 -20.95
C ARG A 123 3.84 -8.12 -19.83
N LEU A 124 2.83 -8.55 -19.06
CA LEU A 124 2.37 -7.80 -17.90
C LEU A 124 3.50 -7.60 -16.88
N VAL A 125 4.23 -8.66 -16.55
CA VAL A 125 5.35 -8.59 -15.59
C VAL A 125 6.46 -7.66 -16.11
N ALA A 126 6.77 -7.72 -17.40
CA ALA A 126 7.76 -6.87 -18.04
C ALA A 126 7.44 -5.35 -17.94
N MET A 127 6.15 -4.98 -17.86
CA MET A 127 5.76 -3.58 -17.61
C MET A 127 6.29 -3.06 -16.26
N GLY A 128 6.57 -3.94 -15.30
CA GLY A 128 7.22 -3.56 -14.03
C GLY A 128 8.62 -2.99 -14.22
N ARG A 129 9.28 -3.27 -15.34
CA ARG A 129 10.62 -2.75 -15.66
C ARG A 129 10.63 -1.37 -16.31
N ALA A 130 9.43 -0.78 -16.56
CA ALA A 130 9.33 0.54 -17.19
C ALA A 130 10.21 1.63 -16.55
N PRO A 131 10.42 1.71 -15.21
CA PRO A 131 11.30 2.71 -14.61
C PRO A 131 12.79 2.56 -14.96
N TYR A 132 13.20 1.43 -15.53
CA TYR A 132 14.59 1.09 -15.85
C TYR A 132 14.86 1.02 -17.35
N THR A 133 13.79 0.98 -18.18
CA THR A 133 13.91 0.97 -19.62
C THR A 133 14.04 2.41 -20.15
N GLY A 134 14.88 2.60 -21.18
CA GLY A 134 14.98 3.89 -21.85
C GLY A 134 13.75 4.21 -22.70
N PHE A 135 13.82 5.29 -23.46
CA PHE A 135 12.73 5.79 -24.33
C PHE A 135 12.12 4.72 -25.27
N TRP A 136 12.92 3.78 -25.74
CA TRP A 136 12.48 2.70 -26.63
C TRP A 136 11.87 1.49 -25.91
N GLY A 137 11.81 1.49 -24.59
CA GLY A 137 11.22 0.40 -23.79
C GLY A 137 11.91 -0.97 -23.98
N ARG A 138 13.16 -1.01 -24.45
CA ARG A 138 13.90 -2.27 -24.65
C ARG A 138 14.33 -2.83 -23.33
N LEU A 139 14.04 -4.11 -23.10
CA LEU A 139 14.46 -4.86 -21.91
C LEU A 139 15.89 -5.38 -22.13
N SER A 140 16.74 -5.20 -21.12
CA SER A 140 18.05 -5.80 -21.01
C SER A 140 17.95 -7.27 -20.54
N GLU A 141 19.04 -8.02 -20.58
CA GLU A 141 19.11 -9.36 -19.99
C GLU A 141 18.81 -9.33 -18.48
N ALA A 142 19.28 -8.31 -17.76
CA ALA A 142 18.98 -8.12 -16.34
C ALA A 142 17.48 -7.90 -16.09
N ASP A 143 16.79 -7.17 -16.99
CA ASP A 143 15.35 -6.99 -16.90
C ASP A 143 14.58 -8.30 -17.12
N HIS A 144 15.02 -9.10 -18.10
CA HIS A 144 14.44 -10.43 -18.33
C HIS A 144 14.64 -11.34 -17.13
N ALA A 145 15.83 -11.35 -16.53
CA ALA A 145 16.12 -12.10 -15.30
C ALA A 145 15.23 -11.66 -14.13
N ALA A 146 15.09 -10.34 -13.91
CA ALA A 146 14.22 -9.78 -12.88
C ALA A 146 12.74 -10.20 -13.07
N CYS A 147 12.23 -10.19 -14.31
CA CYS A 147 10.88 -10.65 -14.61
C CYS A 147 10.69 -12.14 -14.32
N THR A 148 11.67 -12.98 -14.71
CA THR A 148 11.65 -14.43 -14.48
C THR A 148 11.65 -14.73 -12.99
N GLU A 149 12.54 -14.08 -12.23
CA GLU A 149 12.61 -14.23 -10.78
C GLU A 149 11.32 -13.79 -10.09
N ALA A 150 10.73 -12.66 -10.50
CA ALA A 150 9.46 -12.21 -9.97
C ALA A 150 8.32 -13.22 -10.19
N MET A 151 8.22 -13.82 -11.39
CA MET A 151 7.25 -14.87 -11.69
C MET A 151 7.49 -16.14 -10.87
N ARG A 152 8.76 -16.51 -10.66
CA ARG A 152 9.16 -17.65 -9.84
C ARG A 152 8.76 -17.47 -8.38
N GLN A 153 9.00 -16.27 -7.80
CA GLN A 153 8.65 -15.96 -6.41
C GLN A 153 7.15 -16.10 -6.12
N VAL A 154 6.29 -15.81 -7.09
CA VAL A 154 4.84 -15.97 -6.95
C VAL A 154 4.31 -17.31 -7.49
N GLY A 155 5.18 -18.17 -8.07
CA GLY A 155 4.85 -19.52 -8.53
C GLY A 155 4.07 -19.57 -9.84
N ILE A 156 4.25 -18.60 -10.75
CA ILE A 156 3.55 -18.55 -12.06
C ILE A 156 4.48 -18.52 -13.28
N GLU A 157 5.75 -18.88 -13.12
CA GLU A 157 6.71 -18.87 -14.23
C GLU A 157 6.25 -19.73 -15.41
N HIS A 158 5.65 -20.88 -15.12
CA HIS A 158 5.11 -21.82 -16.12
C HIS A 158 3.96 -21.21 -16.95
N LEU A 159 3.31 -20.13 -16.48
CA LEU A 159 2.24 -19.43 -17.16
C LEU A 159 2.72 -18.23 -18.01
N ARG A 160 4.03 -18.04 -18.13
CA ARG A 160 4.64 -16.86 -18.79
C ARG A 160 4.04 -16.51 -20.15
N HIS A 161 3.70 -17.53 -20.95
CA HIS A 161 3.17 -17.35 -22.32
C HIS A 161 1.65 -17.40 -22.39
N ARG A 162 0.96 -17.68 -21.29
CA ARG A 162 -0.51 -17.69 -21.24
C ARG A 162 -1.04 -16.25 -21.28
N LEU A 163 -2.20 -16.09 -21.91
CA LEU A 163 -2.91 -14.82 -21.91
C LEU A 163 -3.56 -14.57 -20.55
N LEU A 164 -3.69 -13.30 -20.16
CA LEU A 164 -4.35 -12.90 -18.90
C LEU A 164 -5.82 -13.33 -18.84
N ASP A 165 -6.47 -13.46 -19.99
CA ASP A 165 -7.86 -13.88 -20.10
C ASP A 165 -8.05 -15.41 -20.01
N GLU A 166 -6.96 -16.18 -20.04
CA GLU A 166 -6.96 -17.63 -20.00
C GLU A 166 -6.60 -18.22 -18.63
N VAL A 167 -6.32 -17.37 -17.64
CA VAL A 167 -5.91 -17.78 -16.30
C VAL A 167 -6.95 -17.41 -15.27
N SER A 168 -6.95 -18.11 -14.12
CA SER A 168 -7.83 -17.84 -13.00
C SER A 168 -7.58 -16.44 -12.39
N ASP A 169 -8.55 -15.91 -11.66
CA ASP A 169 -8.41 -14.61 -10.98
C ASP A 169 -7.25 -14.62 -9.97
N GLY A 170 -7.02 -15.74 -9.28
CA GLY A 170 -5.88 -15.90 -8.37
C GLY A 170 -4.53 -15.86 -9.10
N GLU A 171 -4.42 -16.51 -10.27
CA GLU A 171 -3.20 -16.47 -11.11
C GLU A 171 -3.00 -15.07 -11.72
N ARG A 172 -4.07 -14.40 -12.15
CA ARG A 172 -4.05 -13.02 -12.62
C ARG A 172 -3.57 -12.08 -11.51
N GLN A 173 -4.06 -12.27 -10.29
CA GLN A 173 -3.59 -11.49 -9.13
C GLN A 173 -2.12 -11.73 -8.84
N LYS A 174 -1.65 -12.98 -8.87
CA LYS A 174 -0.21 -13.30 -8.75
C LYS A 174 0.61 -12.64 -9.86
N ALA A 175 0.12 -12.59 -11.09
CA ALA A 175 0.80 -11.90 -12.19
C ALA A 175 0.93 -10.38 -11.94
N THR A 176 -0.09 -9.76 -11.37
CA THR A 176 -0.06 -8.34 -10.97
C THR A 176 0.95 -8.11 -9.83
N ILE A 177 1.02 -9.01 -8.86
CA ILE A 177 2.04 -8.97 -7.79
C ILE A 177 3.45 -9.19 -8.39
N ALA A 178 3.62 -10.13 -9.33
CA ALA A 178 4.90 -10.34 -10.01
C ALA A 178 5.36 -9.08 -10.78
N ARG A 179 4.45 -8.36 -11.42
CA ARG A 179 4.76 -7.06 -12.04
C ARG A 179 5.31 -6.07 -11.01
N ALA A 180 4.70 -5.97 -9.83
CA ALA A 180 5.17 -5.10 -8.76
C ALA A 180 6.54 -5.54 -8.23
N LEU A 181 6.78 -6.85 -8.10
CA LEU A 181 8.08 -7.40 -7.70
C LEU A 181 9.18 -7.14 -8.73
N ALA A 182 8.86 -7.28 -10.03
CA ALA A 182 9.79 -7.00 -11.13
C ALA A 182 10.26 -5.53 -11.14
N GLN A 183 9.49 -4.61 -10.57
CA GLN A 183 9.87 -3.21 -10.40
C GLN A 183 11.02 -3.04 -9.39
N HIS A 184 11.30 -4.02 -8.53
CA HIS A 184 12.42 -4.07 -7.61
C HIS A 184 12.52 -2.84 -6.69
N THR A 185 11.43 -2.53 -6.01
CA THR A 185 11.32 -1.39 -5.09
C THR A 185 11.42 -1.83 -3.62
N PRO A 186 11.86 -0.97 -2.69
CA PRO A 186 11.87 -1.26 -1.26
C PRO A 186 10.46 -1.39 -0.66
N ALA A 187 9.47 -0.69 -1.22
CA ALA A 187 8.10 -0.71 -0.74
C ALA A 187 7.12 -1.21 -1.82
N ILE A 188 6.10 -1.95 -1.39
CA ILE A 188 4.98 -2.39 -2.21
C ILE A 188 3.68 -1.99 -1.52
N VAL A 189 2.83 -1.24 -2.22
CA VAL A 189 1.53 -0.79 -1.73
C VAL A 189 0.44 -1.46 -2.56
N LEU A 190 -0.51 -2.15 -1.89
CA LEU A 190 -1.57 -2.88 -2.58
C LEU A 190 -2.95 -2.42 -2.05
N ASP A 191 -3.82 -2.02 -2.96
CA ASP A 191 -5.20 -1.64 -2.64
C ASP A 191 -6.13 -2.81 -2.92
N GLU A 192 -6.62 -3.46 -1.85
CA GLU A 192 -7.52 -4.62 -1.87
C GLU A 192 -7.05 -5.78 -2.79
N PRO A 193 -5.82 -6.30 -2.62
CA PRO A 193 -5.27 -7.30 -3.54
C PRO A 193 -6.00 -8.65 -3.51
N THR A 194 -6.93 -8.84 -2.60
CA THR A 194 -7.72 -10.07 -2.45
C THR A 194 -9.18 -9.90 -2.84
N ALA A 195 -9.58 -8.73 -3.35
CA ALA A 195 -10.93 -8.52 -3.83
C ALA A 195 -11.28 -9.53 -4.93
N PHE A 196 -12.54 -9.98 -4.93
CA PHE A 196 -13.10 -10.93 -5.91
C PHE A 196 -12.50 -12.36 -5.89
N LEU A 197 -11.57 -12.68 -4.97
CA LEU A 197 -11.04 -14.02 -4.81
C LEU A 197 -11.90 -14.83 -3.82
N ASP A 198 -11.96 -16.14 -4.02
CA ASP A 198 -12.47 -17.07 -3.03
C ASP A 198 -11.58 -17.14 -1.78
N TYR A 199 -12.09 -17.65 -0.68
CA TYR A 199 -11.37 -17.63 0.60
C TYR A 199 -10.03 -18.35 0.57
N PRO A 200 -9.89 -19.57 -0.03
CA PRO A 200 -8.58 -20.21 -0.18
C PRO A 200 -7.57 -19.38 -0.98
N SER A 201 -8.00 -18.76 -2.08
CA SER A 201 -7.16 -17.88 -2.90
C SER A 201 -6.75 -16.61 -2.15
N LYS A 202 -7.65 -16.01 -1.36
CA LYS A 202 -7.33 -14.88 -0.47
C LYS A 202 -6.24 -15.24 0.52
N ALA A 203 -6.42 -16.37 1.23
CA ALA A 203 -5.44 -16.84 2.20
C ALA A 203 -4.07 -17.11 1.54
N ALA A 204 -4.06 -17.73 0.35
CA ALA A 204 -2.84 -17.99 -0.39
C ALA A 204 -2.12 -16.69 -0.82
N VAL A 205 -2.86 -15.67 -1.30
CA VAL A 205 -2.28 -14.36 -1.67
C VAL A 205 -1.75 -13.63 -0.43
N MET A 206 -2.47 -13.63 0.68
CA MET A 206 -2.02 -13.00 1.93
C MET A 206 -0.75 -13.67 2.49
N ALA A 207 -0.71 -15.01 2.50
CA ALA A 207 0.46 -15.77 2.92
C ALA A 207 1.67 -15.52 1.99
N LEU A 208 1.44 -15.42 0.68
CA LEU A 208 2.46 -15.03 -0.30
C LEU A 208 3.02 -13.65 0.01
N LEU A 209 2.17 -12.64 0.22
CA LEU A 209 2.61 -11.27 0.51
C LEU A 209 3.40 -11.20 1.83
N ARG A 210 2.98 -11.95 2.85
CA ARG A 210 3.73 -12.08 4.10
C ARG A 210 5.13 -12.66 3.86
N ARG A 211 5.23 -13.75 3.11
CA ARG A 211 6.50 -14.37 2.75
C ARG A 211 7.41 -13.41 1.98
N LEU A 212 6.87 -12.70 0.97
CA LEU A 212 7.61 -11.73 0.18
C LEU A 212 8.13 -10.54 1.01
N ALA A 213 7.38 -10.12 2.04
CA ALA A 213 7.85 -9.11 2.99
C ALA A 213 9.06 -9.63 3.77
N VAL A 214 8.92 -10.79 4.42
CA VAL A 214 9.94 -11.38 5.30
C VAL A 214 11.20 -11.76 4.54
N GLU A 215 11.09 -12.58 3.49
CA GLU A 215 12.24 -13.09 2.74
C GLU A 215 12.94 -11.99 1.93
N GLY A 216 12.15 -11.06 1.36
CA GLY A 216 12.67 -9.95 0.56
C GLY A 216 13.07 -8.72 1.36
N GLN A 217 12.89 -8.71 2.69
CA GLN A 217 13.08 -7.54 3.56
C GLN A 217 12.42 -6.28 2.99
N ARG A 218 11.22 -6.44 2.38
CA ARG A 218 10.45 -5.36 1.77
C ARG A 218 9.39 -4.85 2.73
N THR A 219 9.07 -3.58 2.61
CA THR A 219 7.89 -3.01 3.27
C THR A 219 6.66 -3.32 2.43
N VAL A 220 5.74 -4.14 2.95
CA VAL A 220 4.48 -4.46 2.27
C VAL A 220 3.32 -3.86 3.04
N LEU A 221 2.63 -2.90 2.42
CA LEU A 221 1.42 -2.27 2.96
C LEU A 221 0.23 -2.58 2.04
N LEU A 222 -0.81 -3.19 2.59
CA LEU A 222 -2.03 -3.46 1.83
C LEU A 222 -3.29 -3.02 2.57
N SER A 223 -4.34 -2.64 1.83
CA SER A 223 -5.69 -2.54 2.38
C SER A 223 -6.44 -3.86 2.22
N THR A 224 -7.29 -4.18 3.18
CA THR A 224 -8.17 -5.34 3.10
C THR A 224 -9.46 -5.13 3.89
N HIS A 225 -10.53 -5.77 3.43
CA HIS A 225 -11.78 -5.94 4.17
C HIS A 225 -11.83 -7.27 4.93
N ASP A 226 -10.89 -8.19 4.66
CA ASP A 226 -10.83 -9.48 5.31
C ASP A 226 -10.06 -9.36 6.63
N LEU A 227 -10.78 -8.94 7.67
CA LEU A 227 -10.21 -8.70 8.98
C LEU A 227 -9.68 -9.99 9.61
N GLY A 228 -10.37 -11.13 9.37
CA GLY A 228 -9.93 -12.42 9.89
C GLY A 228 -8.54 -12.81 9.38
N LEU A 229 -8.30 -12.69 8.08
CA LEU A 229 -6.98 -12.94 7.49
C LEU A 229 -5.94 -11.89 7.92
N ALA A 230 -6.35 -10.63 8.06
CA ALA A 230 -5.44 -9.57 8.55
C ALA A 230 -4.96 -9.87 9.98
N LEU A 231 -5.85 -10.26 10.88
CA LEU A 231 -5.52 -10.61 12.28
C LEU A 231 -4.55 -11.79 12.37
N GLN A 232 -4.70 -12.79 11.49
CA GLN A 232 -3.89 -14.00 11.49
C GLN A 232 -2.52 -13.84 10.80
N LEU A 233 -2.43 -13.02 9.77
CA LEU A 233 -1.28 -12.99 8.87
C LEU A 233 -0.47 -11.69 8.93
N ALA A 234 -1.05 -10.56 9.35
CA ALA A 234 -0.32 -9.31 9.45
C ALA A 234 0.68 -9.32 10.62
N HIS A 235 1.83 -8.69 10.43
CA HIS A 235 2.75 -8.37 11.51
C HIS A 235 2.32 -7.08 12.20
N HIS A 236 1.72 -6.16 11.44
CA HIS A 236 1.30 -4.85 11.90
C HIS A 236 -0.04 -4.46 11.27
N LEU A 237 -0.87 -3.78 12.04
CA LEU A 237 -2.15 -3.25 11.57
C LEU A 237 -2.14 -1.73 11.63
N TRP A 238 -2.72 -1.13 10.63
CA TRP A 238 -3.20 0.24 10.63
C TRP A 238 -4.74 0.19 10.66
N VAL A 239 -5.34 0.59 11.77
CA VAL A 239 -6.79 0.64 11.95
C VAL A 239 -7.26 2.07 11.70
N MET A 240 -8.02 2.27 10.64
CA MET A 240 -8.51 3.59 10.23
C MET A 240 -10.01 3.71 10.54
N THR A 241 -10.37 4.71 11.36
CA THR A 241 -11.75 5.01 11.76
C THR A 241 -11.94 6.52 11.78
N ASP A 242 -13.05 7.02 11.27
CA ASP A 242 -13.50 8.43 11.37
C ASP A 242 -12.40 9.51 11.30
N GLY A 243 -11.50 9.36 10.35
CA GLY A 243 -10.39 10.29 10.13
C GLY A 243 -9.18 10.12 11.05
N ALA A 244 -9.20 9.12 11.96
CA ALA A 244 -8.09 8.75 12.82
C ALA A 244 -7.43 7.45 12.34
N LEU A 245 -6.16 7.26 12.70
CA LEU A 245 -5.40 6.06 12.42
C LEU A 245 -4.67 5.61 13.69
N VAL A 246 -4.91 4.36 14.10
CA VAL A 246 -4.21 3.70 15.19
C VAL A 246 -3.39 2.56 14.62
N GLN A 247 -2.18 2.34 15.14
CA GLN A 247 -1.29 1.30 14.65
C GLN A 247 -0.73 0.44 15.77
N GLY A 248 -0.41 -0.80 15.46
CA GLY A 248 0.19 -1.76 16.40
C GLY A 248 0.18 -3.18 15.84
N SER A 249 0.82 -4.12 16.55
CA SER A 249 0.62 -5.53 16.23
C SER A 249 -0.81 -5.96 16.56
N PRO A 250 -1.35 -7.00 15.89
CA PRO A 250 -2.68 -7.52 16.21
C PRO A 250 -2.87 -7.81 17.71
N THR A 251 -1.86 -8.39 18.34
CA THR A 251 -1.88 -8.70 19.79
C THR A 251 -1.91 -7.46 20.67
N GLN A 252 -1.13 -6.42 20.33
CA GLN A 252 -1.13 -5.15 21.08
C GLN A 252 -2.49 -4.46 20.99
N LEU A 253 -3.04 -4.35 19.76
CA LEU A 253 -4.32 -3.68 19.52
C LEU A 253 -5.52 -4.48 20.07
N ALA A 254 -5.39 -5.80 20.26
CA ALA A 254 -6.36 -6.60 20.99
C ALA A 254 -6.26 -6.34 22.49
N ALA A 255 -5.04 -6.31 23.05
CA ALA A 255 -4.80 -6.13 24.48
C ALA A 255 -5.23 -4.73 24.99
N ASP A 256 -5.06 -3.67 24.19
CA ASP A 256 -5.48 -2.30 24.56
C ASP A 256 -6.96 -2.01 24.25
N GLY A 257 -7.69 -3.01 23.72
CA GLY A 257 -9.10 -2.92 23.39
C GLY A 257 -9.43 -2.14 22.12
N THR A 258 -8.43 -1.73 21.33
CA THR A 258 -8.66 -1.01 20.06
C THR A 258 -9.40 -1.89 19.05
N LEU A 259 -8.99 -3.15 18.90
CA LEU A 259 -9.68 -4.09 18.01
C LEU A 259 -11.08 -4.43 18.49
N ASN A 260 -11.30 -4.53 19.81
CA ASN A 260 -12.63 -4.76 20.36
C ASN A 260 -13.57 -3.60 19.98
N ARG A 261 -13.15 -2.35 20.20
CA ARG A 261 -13.95 -1.18 19.81
C ARG A 261 -14.23 -1.11 18.30
N PHE A 262 -13.33 -1.67 17.49
CA PHE A 262 -13.48 -1.70 16.03
C PHE A 262 -14.37 -2.85 15.53
N ILE A 263 -14.32 -4.02 16.20
CA ILE A 263 -14.99 -5.27 15.76
C ILE A 263 -16.31 -5.49 16.47
N ASP A 264 -16.36 -5.21 17.79
CA ASP A 264 -17.50 -5.58 18.62
C ASP A 264 -18.77 -4.87 18.18
N SER A 265 -19.80 -5.66 18.01
CA SER A 265 -21.15 -5.24 17.66
C SER A 265 -22.14 -6.13 18.43
N ASP A 266 -23.43 -5.95 18.18
CA ASP A 266 -24.46 -6.85 18.72
C ASP A 266 -24.26 -8.31 18.25
N LEU A 267 -23.65 -8.51 17.08
CA LEU A 267 -23.49 -9.81 16.45
C LEU A 267 -22.08 -10.39 16.55
N LEU A 268 -21.05 -9.55 16.72
CA LEU A 268 -19.64 -9.97 16.65
C LEU A 268 -18.91 -9.65 17.94
N SER A 269 -17.92 -10.48 18.25
CA SER A 269 -16.93 -10.24 19.30
C SER A 269 -15.55 -10.73 18.87
N LEU A 270 -14.51 -10.08 19.39
CA LEU A 270 -13.13 -10.54 19.24
C LEU A 270 -12.73 -11.41 20.42
N ASP A 271 -12.26 -12.62 20.13
CA ASP A 271 -11.45 -13.37 21.09
C ASP A 271 -10.00 -12.88 20.99
N ALA A 272 -9.58 -12.09 21.96
CA ALA A 272 -8.26 -11.48 21.99
C ALA A 272 -7.12 -12.49 22.15
N ALA A 273 -7.37 -13.67 22.71
CA ALA A 273 -6.35 -14.69 22.94
C ALA A 273 -6.01 -15.42 21.62
N SER A 274 -7.02 -15.77 20.83
CA SER A 274 -6.85 -16.46 19.54
C SER A 274 -6.84 -15.51 18.34
N LEU A 275 -7.11 -14.22 18.54
CA LEU A 275 -7.30 -13.21 17.46
C LEU A 275 -8.36 -13.66 16.43
N THR A 276 -9.43 -14.29 16.90
CA THR A 276 -10.53 -14.76 16.05
C THR A 276 -11.81 -13.97 16.32
N ILE A 277 -12.55 -13.72 15.24
CA ILE A 277 -13.85 -13.07 15.31
C ILE A 277 -14.91 -14.14 15.48
N GLN A 278 -15.76 -14.00 16.49
CA GLN A 278 -16.81 -14.94 16.85
C GLN A 278 -18.18 -14.28 16.73
N MET A 279 -19.20 -15.06 16.39
CA MET A 279 -20.60 -14.61 16.42
C MET A 279 -21.16 -14.74 17.83
N LYS A 280 -21.74 -13.67 18.35
CA LYS A 280 -22.46 -13.66 19.63
C LYS A 280 -23.80 -14.38 19.46
N GLY A 281 -24.14 -15.29 20.38
CA GLY A 281 -25.47 -15.88 20.48
C GLY A 281 -25.81 -17.01 19.51
N VAL A 282 -24.88 -17.49 18.69
CA VAL A 282 -25.07 -18.71 17.91
C VAL A 282 -24.48 -19.86 18.73
N ARG A 283 -25.36 -20.55 19.48
CA ARG A 283 -25.06 -21.83 20.14
C ARG A 283 -25.57 -22.96 19.29
#